data_7353e8cc56daff6d568b65cc6b968cd5
#
_entry.id   7353e8cc56daff6d568b65cc6b968cd5
#
_cell.length_a   1.000
_cell.length_b   1.000
_cell.length_c   1.000
_cell.angle_alpha   90.00
_cell.angle_beta   90.00
_cell.angle_gamma   90.00
#
_symmetry.space_group_name_H-M   'P 1'
#
loop_
_entity.id
_entity.type
_entity.pdbx_description
1 polymer ?
#
loop_
_entity_poly.entity_id
_entity_poly.type
_entity_poly.pdbx_seq_one_letter_code
_entity_poly.pdbx_strand_id
1 'polypeptide(L)'
;TQDEILALLNVLVKEEGLSLLLITHNLGVVRKMADRVYVMEQGRIVETGTRDTIFDAPKHEYTRKLMEAVPPLYGAKVKTLQHEGSKTTIEVNHVSKDFETKGGLFNRKTGTFRAVNDVSLCIQQGDIFGIAGESGSGKTTMAKMILGLSKPTEGQIKIDGRLISDFAGTQEFRKRIQIVYQNPGSSLNPRRSIADQLAVPLKFTGYDSAEIKTRIGELLELVDLPQSYSAMYPHELSGGQKQRVAIARAISVSPKILVLDEPTSALDVLVQSTVIDLLHRLRREFDLTYVFISHDLSLMRNFCNRVAVMLRGNVVETGTVAGIFDAPTHAYTRALLSAIPVVSAEEEALKPKIKKQERDEVLANSTVLEV
;
A
#
# COMPACT_ATOMS: atom_id res chain seq x y z
N THR A 1 0.65 10.56 -15.42
CA THR A 1 0.18 9.26 -14.89
C THR A 1 0.89 8.10 -15.57
N GLN A 2 0.86 6.87 -15.01
CA GLN A 2 1.44 5.68 -15.65
C GLN A 2 0.85 5.45 -17.04
N ASP A 3 -0.46 5.65 -17.19
CA ASP A 3 -1.18 5.48 -18.46
C ASP A 3 -0.70 6.43 -19.55
N GLU A 4 -0.41 7.66 -19.21
CA GLU A 4 0.12 8.67 -20.14
C GLU A 4 1.53 8.32 -20.63
N ILE A 5 2.39 7.82 -19.71
CA ILE A 5 3.73 7.37 -20.08
C ILE A 5 3.66 6.17 -21.03
N LEU A 6 2.77 5.21 -20.76
CA LEU A 6 2.57 4.06 -21.63
C LEU A 6 2.01 4.46 -22.99
N ALA A 7 1.10 5.45 -23.03
CA ALA A 7 0.58 6.01 -24.28
C ALA A 7 1.68 6.70 -25.08
N LEU A 8 2.54 7.50 -24.45
CA LEU A 8 3.68 8.16 -25.08
C LEU A 8 4.68 7.13 -25.64
N LEU A 9 5.02 6.09 -24.86
CA LEU A 9 5.88 5.01 -25.35
C LEU A 9 5.31 4.32 -26.58
N ASN A 10 4.00 4.05 -26.61
CA ASN A 10 3.33 3.48 -27.78
C ASN A 10 3.39 4.37 -29.01
N VAL A 11 3.26 5.70 -28.85
CA VAL A 11 3.40 6.67 -29.94
C VAL A 11 4.82 6.60 -30.50
N LEU A 12 5.84 6.68 -29.63
CA LEU A 12 7.25 6.61 -30.03
C LEU A 12 7.59 5.32 -30.78
N VAL A 13 7.12 4.17 -30.30
CA VAL A 13 7.31 2.87 -30.95
C VAL A 13 6.72 2.88 -32.36
N LYS A 14 5.53 3.45 -32.55
CA LYS A 14 4.84 3.45 -33.84
C LYS A 14 5.37 4.50 -34.83
N GLU A 15 5.65 5.70 -34.36
CA GLU A 15 6.05 6.81 -35.20
C GLU A 15 7.53 6.76 -35.59
N GLU A 16 8.39 6.34 -34.63
CA GLU A 16 9.84 6.28 -34.83
C GLU A 16 10.34 4.87 -35.25
N GLY A 17 9.45 3.88 -35.34
CA GLY A 17 9.81 2.50 -35.70
C GLY A 17 10.71 1.82 -34.68
N LEU A 18 10.64 2.20 -33.40
CA LEU A 18 11.49 1.68 -32.35
C LEU A 18 11.07 0.28 -31.90
N SER A 19 12.04 -0.52 -31.47
CA SER A 19 11.78 -1.76 -30.73
C SER A 19 11.88 -1.48 -29.24
N LEU A 20 10.85 -1.79 -28.46
CA LEU A 20 10.80 -1.57 -27.01
C LEU A 20 11.00 -2.89 -26.28
N LEU A 21 12.05 -2.98 -25.45
CA LEU A 21 12.20 -4.04 -24.46
C LEU A 21 11.73 -3.52 -23.08
N LEU A 22 10.60 -4.03 -22.62
CA LEU A 22 10.01 -3.64 -21.34
C LEU A 22 10.25 -4.71 -20.28
N ILE A 23 10.91 -4.36 -19.16
CA ILE A 23 11.13 -5.22 -18.02
C ILE A 23 10.25 -4.72 -16.88
N THR A 24 9.30 -5.54 -16.45
CA THR A 24 8.33 -5.17 -15.40
C THR A 24 7.75 -6.41 -14.73
N HIS A 25 7.32 -6.25 -13.49
CA HIS A 25 6.51 -7.25 -12.78
C HIS A 25 5.00 -6.94 -12.86
N ASN A 26 4.60 -5.81 -13.46
CA ASN A 26 3.20 -5.45 -13.62
C ASN A 26 2.60 -6.12 -14.86
N LEU A 27 1.87 -7.23 -14.65
CA LEU A 27 1.30 -8.03 -15.74
C LEU A 27 0.24 -7.28 -16.54
N GLY A 28 -0.50 -6.36 -15.92
CA GLY A 28 -1.46 -5.51 -16.64
C GLY A 28 -0.76 -4.58 -17.64
N VAL A 29 0.42 -4.05 -17.30
CA VAL A 29 1.24 -3.28 -18.23
C VAL A 29 1.77 -4.15 -19.36
N VAL A 30 2.23 -5.38 -19.06
CA VAL A 30 2.66 -6.33 -20.09
C VAL A 30 1.51 -6.62 -21.06
N ARG A 31 0.30 -6.93 -20.55
CA ARG A 31 -0.86 -7.19 -21.40
C ARG A 31 -1.22 -6.01 -22.31
N LYS A 32 -1.06 -4.79 -21.82
CA LYS A 32 -1.40 -3.57 -22.57
C LYS A 32 -0.38 -3.22 -23.66
N MET A 33 0.92 -3.50 -23.44
CA MET A 33 2.02 -2.97 -24.23
C MET A 33 2.72 -4.02 -25.10
N ALA A 34 2.81 -5.28 -24.64
CA ALA A 34 3.69 -6.26 -25.27
C ALA A 34 3.02 -6.99 -26.44
N ASP A 35 3.77 -7.23 -27.52
CA ASP A 35 3.40 -8.16 -28.59
C ASP A 35 3.89 -9.58 -28.27
N ARG A 36 5.10 -9.69 -27.69
CA ARG A 36 5.72 -10.96 -27.26
C ARG A 36 6.15 -10.85 -25.82
N VAL A 37 6.05 -11.95 -25.09
CA VAL A 37 6.35 -12.05 -23.66
C VAL A 37 7.35 -13.15 -23.40
N TYR A 38 8.34 -12.83 -22.56
CA TYR A 38 9.29 -13.77 -21.98
C TYR A 38 9.06 -13.81 -20.48
N VAL A 39 8.67 -14.97 -19.95
CA VAL A 39 8.53 -15.16 -18.51
C VAL A 39 9.83 -15.70 -17.96
N MET A 40 10.38 -15.02 -16.95
CA MET A 40 11.63 -15.39 -16.31
C MET A 40 11.42 -15.85 -14.88
N GLU A 41 12.07 -16.95 -14.51
CA GLU A 41 12.16 -17.47 -13.14
C GLU A 41 13.61 -17.84 -12.83
N GLN A 42 14.15 -17.38 -11.69
CA GLN A 42 15.51 -17.70 -11.24
C GLN A 42 16.61 -17.52 -12.32
N GLY A 43 16.52 -16.44 -13.10
CA GLY A 43 17.47 -16.12 -14.15
C GLY A 43 17.31 -16.91 -15.44
N ARG A 44 16.27 -17.74 -15.58
CA ARG A 44 16.00 -18.54 -16.78
C ARG A 44 14.66 -18.14 -17.41
N ILE A 45 14.59 -18.18 -18.74
CA ILE A 45 13.33 -18.05 -19.46
C ILE A 45 12.60 -19.38 -19.36
N VAL A 46 11.44 -19.40 -18.72
CA VAL A 46 10.63 -20.60 -18.48
C VAL A 46 9.49 -20.72 -19.49
N GLU A 47 9.01 -19.60 -20.02
CA GLU A 47 7.99 -19.60 -21.06
C GLU A 47 8.17 -18.40 -21.99
N THR A 48 7.83 -18.57 -23.27
CA THR A 48 7.79 -17.51 -24.28
C THR A 48 6.63 -17.71 -25.24
N GLY A 49 6.02 -16.60 -25.65
CA GLY A 49 4.89 -16.64 -26.58
C GLY A 49 4.42 -15.24 -26.98
N THR A 50 3.35 -15.21 -27.77
CA THR A 50 2.60 -13.99 -27.99
C THR A 50 1.90 -13.59 -26.68
N ARG A 51 1.60 -12.30 -26.52
CA ARG A 51 0.82 -11.80 -25.38
C ARG A 51 -0.40 -12.69 -25.10
N ASP A 52 -1.23 -12.92 -26.10
CA ASP A 52 -2.49 -13.64 -25.92
C ASP A 52 -2.25 -15.12 -25.49
N THR A 53 -1.21 -15.77 -26.02
CA THR A 53 -0.86 -17.15 -25.61
C THR A 53 -0.46 -17.20 -24.13
N ILE A 54 0.36 -16.26 -23.67
CA ILE A 54 0.86 -16.24 -22.29
C ILE A 54 -0.25 -15.90 -21.29
N PHE A 55 -1.17 -15.00 -21.64
CA PHE A 55 -2.24 -14.56 -20.73
C PHE A 55 -3.46 -15.48 -20.72
N ASP A 56 -3.84 -16.02 -21.90
CA ASP A 56 -5.09 -16.76 -22.03
C ASP A 56 -4.89 -18.29 -21.94
N ALA A 57 -3.67 -18.80 -22.22
CA ALA A 57 -3.34 -20.22 -22.19
C ALA A 57 -1.90 -20.51 -21.71
N PRO A 58 -1.51 -20.08 -20.49
CA PRO A 58 -0.16 -20.30 -19.95
C PRO A 58 0.13 -21.80 -19.78
N LYS A 59 1.27 -22.25 -20.25
CA LYS A 59 1.67 -23.68 -20.21
C LYS A 59 2.55 -23.97 -18.99
N HIS A 60 3.47 -23.08 -18.66
CA HIS A 60 4.39 -23.28 -17.55
C HIS A 60 3.69 -23.05 -16.20
N GLU A 61 4.00 -23.89 -15.21
CA GLU A 61 3.41 -23.80 -13.86
C GLU A 61 3.64 -22.45 -13.21
N TYR A 62 4.86 -21.92 -13.33
CA TYR A 62 5.21 -20.61 -12.78
C TYR A 62 4.39 -19.47 -13.41
N THR A 63 4.16 -19.51 -14.72
CA THR A 63 3.32 -18.52 -15.42
C THR A 63 1.88 -18.57 -14.91
N ARG A 64 1.32 -19.78 -14.72
CA ARG A 64 -0.03 -19.94 -14.12
C ARG A 64 -0.09 -19.33 -12.72
N LYS A 65 0.90 -19.64 -11.87
CA LYS A 65 0.99 -19.06 -10.51
C LYS A 65 1.08 -17.53 -10.54
N LEU A 66 1.85 -16.97 -11.48
CA LEU A 66 1.93 -15.51 -11.65
C LEU A 66 0.55 -14.92 -12.00
N MET A 67 -0.17 -15.52 -12.93
CA MET A 67 -1.50 -15.03 -13.34
C MET A 67 -2.53 -15.15 -12.21
N GLU A 68 -2.50 -16.23 -11.43
CA GLU A 68 -3.39 -16.47 -10.29
C GLU A 68 -3.10 -15.50 -9.12
N ALA A 69 -1.85 -15.05 -8.97
CA ALA A 69 -1.44 -14.14 -7.90
C ALA A 69 -1.83 -12.68 -8.17
N VAL A 70 -2.19 -12.31 -9.41
CA VAL A 70 -2.65 -10.95 -9.71
C VAL A 70 -4.02 -10.71 -9.07
N PRO A 71 -4.16 -9.71 -8.18
CA PRO A 71 -5.45 -9.40 -7.60
C PRO A 71 -6.39 -8.84 -8.68
N PRO A 72 -7.55 -9.45 -8.94
CA PRO A 72 -8.47 -8.97 -9.96
C PRO A 72 -9.12 -7.65 -9.54
N LEU A 73 -9.25 -6.73 -10.48
CA LEU A 73 -9.95 -5.46 -10.22
C LEU A 73 -11.47 -5.63 -10.32
N TYR A 74 -11.95 -6.48 -11.23
CA TYR A 74 -13.35 -6.77 -11.48
C TYR A 74 -13.59 -8.25 -11.73
N GLY A 75 -14.87 -8.65 -11.71
CA GLY A 75 -15.31 -10.01 -12.06
C GLY A 75 -15.50 -10.94 -10.85
N ALA A 76 -15.82 -12.19 -11.14
CA ALA A 76 -16.22 -13.19 -10.14
C ALA A 76 -15.11 -13.59 -9.15
N LYS A 77 -13.85 -13.34 -9.47
CA LYS A 77 -12.70 -13.68 -8.61
C LYS A 77 -12.39 -12.61 -7.55
N VAL A 78 -13.07 -11.46 -7.58
CA VAL A 78 -12.87 -10.39 -6.57
C VAL A 78 -13.28 -10.88 -5.19
N LYS A 79 -12.38 -10.74 -4.22
CA LYS A 79 -12.65 -11.06 -2.81
C LYS A 79 -13.27 -9.84 -2.14
N THR A 80 -14.49 -9.97 -1.62
CA THR A 80 -15.14 -8.91 -0.84
C THR A 80 -15.07 -9.25 0.64
N LEU A 81 -14.44 -8.39 1.42
CA LEU A 81 -14.42 -8.50 2.87
C LEU A 81 -15.60 -7.74 3.45
N GLN A 82 -16.45 -8.44 4.18
CA GLN A 82 -17.48 -7.82 4.98
C GLN A 82 -16.93 -7.45 6.36
N HIS A 83 -17.40 -6.36 6.91
CA HIS A 83 -17.08 -5.95 8.26
C HIS A 83 -18.35 -5.55 9.00
N GLU A 84 -18.47 -6.05 10.23
CA GLU A 84 -19.61 -5.80 11.12
C GLU A 84 -19.22 -4.96 12.35
N GLY A 85 -18.08 -4.28 12.34
CA GLY A 85 -17.59 -3.47 13.45
C GLY A 85 -18.47 -2.26 13.68
N SER A 86 -18.89 -2.06 14.92
CA SER A 86 -19.70 -0.89 15.31
C SER A 86 -18.93 0.17 16.09
N LYS A 87 -17.75 -0.19 16.64
CA LYS A 87 -16.97 0.70 17.51
C LYS A 87 -15.92 1.45 16.70
N THR A 88 -16.01 2.78 16.72
CA THR A 88 -14.97 3.64 16.12
C THR A 88 -13.69 3.58 16.96
N THR A 89 -12.56 3.29 16.30
CA THR A 89 -11.25 3.25 16.95
C THR A 89 -10.36 4.42 16.55
N ILE A 90 -10.49 4.95 15.31
CA ILE A 90 -9.80 6.18 14.88
C ILE A 90 -10.84 7.18 14.38
N GLU A 91 -10.81 8.38 14.93
CA GLU A 91 -11.62 9.52 14.49
C GLU A 91 -10.70 10.64 14.04
N VAL A 92 -10.85 11.05 12.79
CA VAL A 92 -10.19 12.21 12.20
C VAL A 92 -11.27 13.27 11.99
N ASN A 93 -11.16 14.42 12.65
CA ASN A 93 -12.18 15.45 12.66
C ASN A 93 -11.62 16.78 12.14
N HIS A 94 -12.06 17.18 10.94
CA HIS A 94 -11.70 18.45 10.28
C HIS A 94 -10.20 18.75 10.28
N VAL A 95 -9.39 17.73 9.92
CA VAL A 95 -7.93 17.80 10.00
C VAL A 95 -7.36 18.46 8.76
N SER A 96 -6.55 19.52 8.98
CA SER A 96 -5.71 20.13 7.95
C SER A 96 -4.24 20.07 8.35
N LYS A 97 -3.35 20.02 7.35
CA LYS A 97 -1.90 20.07 7.55
C LYS A 97 -1.23 20.96 6.55
N ASP A 98 -0.61 22.00 7.07
CA ASP A 98 0.19 22.96 6.33
C ASP A 98 1.68 22.72 6.60
N PHE A 99 2.49 22.82 5.55
CA PHE A 99 3.95 22.84 5.60
C PHE A 99 4.45 24.19 5.11
N GLU A 100 5.43 24.75 5.84
CA GLU A 100 6.11 25.97 5.41
C GLU A 100 7.07 25.64 4.27
N THR A 101 6.94 26.31 3.14
CA THR A 101 7.93 26.28 2.08
C THR A 101 8.98 27.36 2.36
N LYS A 102 10.26 26.95 2.33
CA LYS A 102 11.40 27.84 2.52
C LYS A 102 12.16 27.91 1.20
N GLY A 103 12.46 29.14 0.75
CA GLY A 103 13.18 29.37 -0.48
C GLY A 103 14.15 30.55 -0.39
N GLY A 104 15.02 30.67 -1.43
CA GLY A 104 16.03 31.74 -1.54
C GLY A 104 17.29 31.52 -0.71
N LEU A 105 18.30 32.38 -0.97
CA LEU A 105 19.65 32.28 -0.41
C LEU A 105 19.71 32.33 1.15
N PHE A 106 18.65 32.81 1.82
CA PHE A 106 18.55 32.97 3.27
C PHE A 106 17.48 32.06 3.91
N ASN A 107 16.99 30.99 3.21
CA ASN A 107 16.02 30.04 3.76
C ASN A 107 14.76 30.71 4.39
N ARG A 108 14.31 31.83 3.80
CA ARG A 108 13.13 32.56 4.27
C ARG A 108 11.86 31.85 3.88
N LYS A 109 10.79 31.99 4.68
CA LYS A 109 9.44 31.50 4.33
C LYS A 109 9.00 32.13 3.02
N THR A 110 8.73 31.31 2.02
CA THR A 110 8.25 31.73 0.69
C THR A 110 6.78 31.45 0.49
N GLY A 111 6.17 30.56 1.30
CA GLY A 111 4.77 30.20 1.21
C GLY A 111 4.37 29.11 2.19
N THR A 112 3.14 28.67 2.06
CA THR A 112 2.58 27.52 2.78
C THR A 112 2.00 26.54 1.77
N PHE A 113 2.32 25.26 1.91
CA PHE A 113 1.76 24.17 1.14
C PHE A 113 0.78 23.38 2.00
N ARG A 114 -0.50 23.32 1.62
CA ARG A 114 -1.53 22.55 2.32
C ARG A 114 -1.56 21.10 1.82
N ALA A 115 -0.95 20.19 2.57
CA ALA A 115 -0.82 18.77 2.22
C ALA A 115 -2.07 17.94 2.55
N VAL A 116 -2.86 18.38 3.54
CA VAL A 116 -4.15 17.78 3.93
C VAL A 116 -5.10 18.94 4.22
N ASN A 117 -6.32 18.87 3.70
CA ASN A 117 -7.28 19.96 3.77
C ASN A 117 -8.65 19.45 4.23
N ASP A 118 -9.05 19.85 5.44
CA ASP A 118 -10.35 19.60 6.05
C ASP A 118 -10.85 18.14 5.96
N VAL A 119 -9.97 17.19 6.30
CA VAL A 119 -10.31 15.77 6.21
C VAL A 119 -11.00 15.28 7.47
N SER A 120 -12.14 14.60 7.27
CA SER A 120 -12.88 13.87 8.33
C SER A 120 -13.06 12.41 7.92
N LEU A 121 -12.63 11.47 8.80
CA LEU A 121 -12.68 10.02 8.59
C LEU A 121 -13.00 9.30 9.90
N CYS A 122 -13.75 8.19 9.80
CA CYS A 122 -13.97 7.25 10.89
C CYS A 122 -13.54 5.86 10.49
N ILE A 123 -12.65 5.25 11.28
CA ILE A 123 -12.17 3.88 11.09
C ILE A 123 -12.65 3.04 12.26
N GLN A 124 -13.32 1.95 11.96
CA GLN A 124 -13.92 1.07 12.98
C GLN A 124 -12.90 -0.01 13.40
N GLN A 125 -13.09 -0.55 14.60
CA GLN A 125 -12.30 -1.68 15.08
C GLN A 125 -12.44 -2.86 14.12
N GLY A 126 -11.31 -3.48 13.75
CA GLY A 126 -11.28 -4.58 12.80
C GLY A 126 -11.41 -4.18 11.32
N ASP A 127 -11.53 -2.90 10.97
CA ASP A 127 -11.46 -2.46 9.57
C ASP A 127 -10.10 -2.80 8.95
N ILE A 128 -10.12 -3.08 7.65
CA ILE A 128 -8.99 -2.85 6.75
C ILE A 128 -9.36 -1.62 5.92
N PHE A 129 -9.02 -0.45 6.45
CA PHE A 129 -9.38 0.83 5.86
C PHE A 129 -8.30 1.29 4.87
N GLY A 130 -8.64 1.33 3.59
CA GLY A 130 -7.76 1.78 2.52
C GLY A 130 -7.72 3.30 2.39
N ILE A 131 -6.53 3.87 2.18
CA ILE A 131 -6.36 5.27 1.76
C ILE A 131 -5.70 5.25 0.38
N ALA A 132 -6.50 5.53 -0.66
CA ALA A 132 -6.14 5.51 -2.06
C ALA A 132 -5.83 6.91 -2.59
N GLY A 133 -5.14 7.00 -3.73
CA GLY A 133 -4.86 8.24 -4.45
C GLY A 133 -3.46 8.25 -5.06
N GLU A 134 -3.20 9.18 -5.97
CA GLU A 134 -1.89 9.34 -6.62
C GLU A 134 -0.79 9.79 -5.63
N SER A 135 0.47 9.73 -6.07
CA SER A 135 1.59 10.28 -5.32
C SER A 135 1.36 11.77 -5.05
N GLY A 136 1.67 12.25 -3.86
CA GLY A 136 1.44 13.64 -3.46
C GLY A 136 0.00 13.99 -3.04
N SER A 137 -0.95 13.05 -3.05
CA SER A 137 -2.35 13.34 -2.63
C SER A 137 -2.55 13.56 -1.13
N GLY A 138 -1.51 13.36 -0.29
CA GLY A 138 -1.57 13.58 1.15
C GLY A 138 -1.63 12.32 2.02
N LYS A 139 -1.67 11.11 1.44
CA LYS A 139 -1.80 9.81 2.15
C LYS A 139 -0.76 9.60 3.25
N THR A 140 0.51 9.73 2.92
CA THR A 140 1.62 9.57 3.89
C THR A 140 1.58 10.65 4.99
N THR A 141 1.12 11.87 4.66
CA THR A 141 0.93 12.93 5.65
C THR A 141 -0.19 12.57 6.62
N MET A 142 -1.31 12.04 6.12
CA MET A 142 -2.41 11.53 6.94
C MET A 142 -1.94 10.39 7.85
N ALA A 143 -1.20 9.41 7.30
CA ALA A 143 -0.60 8.33 8.10
C ALA A 143 0.30 8.86 9.23
N LYS A 144 1.18 9.82 8.93
CA LYS A 144 2.06 10.44 9.94
C LYS A 144 1.27 11.16 11.05
N MET A 145 0.13 11.76 10.72
CA MET A 145 -0.73 12.40 11.72
C MET A 145 -1.45 11.36 12.59
N ILE A 146 -1.99 10.28 12.00
CA ILE A 146 -2.60 9.16 12.73
C ILE A 146 -1.59 8.47 13.65
N LEU A 147 -0.33 8.40 13.25
CA LEU A 147 0.78 7.85 14.04
C LEU A 147 1.32 8.83 15.10
N GLY A 148 0.78 10.04 15.23
CA GLY A 148 1.28 11.07 16.13
C GLY A 148 2.68 11.57 15.79
N LEU A 149 3.22 11.25 14.60
CA LEU A 149 4.53 11.68 14.11
C LEU A 149 4.51 13.12 13.57
N SER A 150 3.33 13.62 13.21
CA SER A 150 3.10 15.00 12.77
C SER A 150 1.83 15.51 13.41
N LYS A 151 1.87 16.71 13.96
CA LYS A 151 0.66 17.35 14.51
C LYS A 151 -0.15 17.97 13.37
N PRO A 152 -1.49 17.87 13.37
CA PRO A 152 -2.33 18.64 12.47
C PRO A 152 -2.13 20.15 12.73
N THR A 153 -2.34 20.98 11.70
CA THR A 153 -2.37 22.44 11.83
C THR A 153 -3.73 22.89 12.36
N GLU A 154 -4.80 22.20 11.89
CA GLU A 154 -6.20 22.42 12.31
C GLU A 154 -6.86 21.08 12.54
N GLY A 155 -7.93 21.06 13.34
CA GLY A 155 -8.68 19.84 13.64
C GLY A 155 -8.01 18.95 14.68
N GLN A 156 -8.54 17.75 14.84
CA GLN A 156 -8.06 16.82 15.87
C GLN A 156 -8.23 15.35 15.43
N ILE A 157 -7.36 14.50 15.97
CA ILE A 157 -7.42 13.04 15.77
C ILE A 157 -7.57 12.37 17.14
N LYS A 158 -8.48 11.40 17.22
CA LYS A 158 -8.68 10.58 18.42
C LYS A 158 -8.41 9.12 18.10
N ILE A 159 -7.85 8.41 19.08
CA ILE A 159 -7.76 6.93 19.09
C ILE A 159 -8.48 6.45 20.32
N ASP A 160 -9.49 5.57 20.14
CA ASP A 160 -10.37 5.05 21.18
C ASP A 160 -10.99 6.17 22.03
N GLY A 161 -11.37 7.28 21.41
CA GLY A 161 -11.98 8.44 22.05
C GLY A 161 -11.02 9.42 22.71
N ARG A 162 -9.70 9.11 22.82
CA ARG A 162 -8.66 9.99 23.39
C ARG A 162 -7.95 10.79 22.28
N LEU A 163 -7.71 12.08 22.54
CA LEU A 163 -6.92 12.91 21.63
C LEU A 163 -5.50 12.39 21.53
N ILE A 164 -4.98 12.26 20.29
CA ILE A 164 -3.58 11.85 20.07
C ILE A 164 -2.62 12.82 20.74
N SER A 165 -2.92 14.14 20.75
CA SER A 165 -2.10 15.15 21.41
C SER A 165 -1.79 14.84 22.88
N ASP A 166 -2.67 14.13 23.56
CA ASP A 166 -2.59 13.92 25.02
C ASP A 166 -1.70 12.73 25.39
N PHE A 167 -1.47 11.80 24.47
CA PHE A 167 -0.68 10.60 24.74
C PHE A 167 0.28 10.16 23.64
N ALA A 168 0.37 10.87 22.52
CA ALA A 168 1.37 10.59 21.48
C ALA A 168 2.79 10.54 22.07
N GLY A 169 3.57 9.56 21.65
CA GLY A 169 4.94 9.36 22.14
C GLY A 169 5.06 8.63 23.47
N THR A 170 3.96 8.37 24.20
CA THR A 170 3.97 7.52 25.40
C THR A 170 4.15 6.03 25.05
N GLN A 171 4.50 5.23 26.06
CA GLN A 171 4.59 3.77 25.87
C GLN A 171 3.22 3.17 25.54
N GLU A 172 2.14 3.67 26.17
CA GLU A 172 0.77 3.25 25.91
C GLU A 172 0.40 3.46 24.43
N PHE A 173 0.68 4.66 23.89
CA PHE A 173 0.44 4.97 22.48
C PHE A 173 1.21 4.04 21.56
N ARG A 174 2.51 3.82 21.83
CA ARG A 174 3.37 2.93 21.02
C ARG A 174 2.94 1.47 21.07
N LYS A 175 2.38 1.01 22.20
CA LYS A 175 1.76 -0.32 22.29
C LYS A 175 0.44 -0.38 21.51
N ARG A 176 -0.28 0.72 21.35
CA ARG A 176 -1.59 0.75 20.71
C ARG A 176 -1.52 0.75 19.20
N ILE A 177 -0.59 1.53 18.63
CA ILE A 177 -0.45 1.73 17.18
C ILE A 177 0.99 1.55 16.74
N GLN A 178 1.16 0.80 15.63
CA GLN A 178 2.46 0.56 15.01
C GLN A 178 2.39 0.78 13.51
N ILE A 179 3.56 0.83 12.85
CA ILE A 179 3.69 1.05 11.41
C ILE A 179 4.59 0.00 10.75
N VAL A 180 4.19 -0.41 9.56
CA VAL A 180 5.04 -1.09 8.58
C VAL A 180 5.29 -0.12 7.44
N TYR A 181 6.57 0.25 7.22
CA TYR A 181 6.98 1.23 6.21
C TYR A 181 7.08 0.62 4.82
N GLN A 182 6.97 1.47 3.81
CA GLN A 182 7.05 1.16 2.38
C GLN A 182 8.31 0.40 1.98
N ASN A 183 9.46 0.79 2.50
CA ASN A 183 10.74 0.16 2.17
C ASN A 183 11.30 -0.60 3.40
N PRO A 184 11.17 -1.93 3.44
CA PRO A 184 11.70 -2.71 4.55
C PRO A 184 13.22 -2.62 4.67
N GLY A 185 13.93 -2.44 3.54
CA GLY A 185 15.38 -2.30 3.53
C GLY A 185 15.87 -1.06 4.28
N SER A 186 15.15 0.06 4.18
CA SER A 186 15.48 1.30 4.89
C SER A 186 14.95 1.31 6.34
N SER A 187 13.94 0.52 6.65
CA SER A 187 13.35 0.43 7.98
C SER A 187 14.13 -0.48 8.94
N LEU A 188 14.96 -1.39 8.40
CA LEU A 188 15.81 -2.29 9.16
C LEU A 188 17.24 -1.74 9.20
N ASN A 189 17.87 -1.77 10.40
CA ASN A 189 19.27 -1.36 10.54
C ASN A 189 20.21 -2.43 9.95
N PRO A 190 20.99 -2.15 8.88
CA PRO A 190 21.82 -3.15 8.23
C PRO A 190 22.97 -3.70 9.10
N ARG A 191 23.31 -3.00 10.20
CA ARG A 191 24.38 -3.39 11.14
C ARG A 191 23.89 -4.18 12.34
N ARG A 192 22.60 -4.50 12.44
CA ARG A 192 22.01 -5.26 13.53
C ARG A 192 21.45 -6.57 13.03
N SER A 193 21.61 -7.64 13.80
CA SER A 193 20.95 -8.92 13.53
C SER A 193 19.42 -8.75 13.57
N ILE A 194 18.71 -9.71 13.00
CA ILE A 194 17.25 -9.74 13.05
C ILE A 194 16.78 -9.85 14.51
N ALA A 195 17.45 -10.65 15.32
CA ALA A 195 17.15 -10.74 16.76
C ALA A 195 17.28 -9.39 17.45
N ASP A 196 18.38 -8.66 17.21
CA ASP A 196 18.59 -7.34 17.83
C ASP A 196 17.50 -6.35 17.45
N GLN A 197 17.00 -6.42 16.21
CA GLN A 197 15.96 -5.52 15.73
C GLN A 197 14.59 -5.83 16.34
N LEU A 198 14.26 -7.13 16.48
CA LEU A 198 13.02 -7.58 17.13
C LEU A 198 13.07 -7.35 18.66
N ALA A 199 14.27 -7.40 19.26
CA ALA A 199 14.44 -7.13 20.68
C ALA A 199 14.17 -5.67 21.08
N VAL A 200 14.37 -4.70 20.17
CA VAL A 200 14.20 -3.27 20.49
C VAL A 200 12.80 -2.97 21.05
N PRO A 201 11.70 -3.23 20.34
CA PRO A 201 10.36 -2.96 20.87
C PRO A 201 10.03 -3.78 22.11
N LEU A 202 10.50 -5.03 22.21
CA LEU A 202 10.27 -5.91 23.37
C LEU A 202 10.90 -5.35 24.64
N LYS A 203 12.15 -4.85 24.57
CA LYS A 203 12.80 -4.18 25.70
C LYS A 203 12.00 -2.99 26.21
N PHE A 204 11.43 -2.18 25.31
CA PHE A 204 10.57 -1.06 25.69
C PHE A 204 9.25 -1.47 26.34
N THR A 205 8.82 -2.70 26.16
CA THR A 205 7.58 -3.22 26.75
C THR A 205 7.79 -3.95 28.09
N GLY A 206 9.05 -4.09 28.53
CA GLY A 206 9.39 -4.62 29.85
C GLY A 206 9.69 -6.11 29.90
N TYR A 207 9.86 -6.77 28.74
CA TYR A 207 10.30 -8.17 28.69
C TYR A 207 11.74 -8.31 29.21
N ASP A 208 12.01 -9.37 29.96
CA ASP A 208 13.38 -9.73 30.34
C ASP A 208 14.14 -10.40 29.18
N SER A 209 15.44 -10.69 29.40
CA SER A 209 16.29 -11.23 28.33
C SER A 209 15.91 -12.65 27.89
N ALA A 210 15.38 -13.46 28.79
CA ALA A 210 14.96 -14.85 28.50
C ALA A 210 13.64 -14.84 27.72
N GLU A 211 12.69 -14.05 28.18
CA GLU A 211 11.42 -13.81 27.51
C GLU A 211 11.61 -13.25 26.10
N ILE A 212 12.52 -12.28 25.91
CA ILE A 212 12.84 -11.69 24.60
C ILE A 212 13.32 -12.78 23.63
N LYS A 213 14.22 -13.68 24.07
CA LYS A 213 14.74 -14.74 23.22
C LYS A 213 13.63 -15.68 22.74
N THR A 214 12.76 -16.12 23.64
CA THR A 214 11.60 -16.96 23.32
C THR A 214 10.66 -16.25 22.36
N ARG A 215 10.32 -15.00 22.68
CA ARG A 215 9.38 -14.20 21.87
C ARG A 215 9.88 -13.90 20.46
N ILE A 216 11.19 -13.74 20.26
CA ILE A 216 11.78 -13.59 18.91
C ILE A 216 11.54 -14.84 18.07
N GLY A 217 11.71 -16.04 18.65
CA GLY A 217 11.43 -17.29 17.95
C GLY A 217 9.96 -17.38 17.51
N GLU A 218 9.02 -17.10 18.42
CA GLU A 218 7.59 -17.07 18.14
C GLU A 218 7.23 -16.04 17.04
N LEU A 219 7.81 -14.83 17.10
CA LEU A 219 7.57 -13.77 16.13
C LEU A 219 8.04 -14.16 14.72
N LEU A 220 9.18 -14.86 14.61
CA LEU A 220 9.66 -15.35 13.33
C LEU A 220 8.72 -16.42 12.75
N GLU A 221 8.27 -17.37 13.58
CA GLU A 221 7.29 -18.39 13.17
C GLU A 221 5.95 -17.77 12.75
N LEU A 222 5.45 -16.76 13.47
CA LEU A 222 4.22 -16.03 13.15
C LEU A 222 4.26 -15.41 11.73
N VAL A 223 5.45 -15.05 11.24
CA VAL A 223 5.63 -14.50 9.91
C VAL A 223 6.21 -15.50 8.90
N ASP A 224 6.10 -16.79 9.18
CA ASP A 224 6.57 -17.90 8.35
C ASP A 224 8.07 -17.81 8.03
N LEU A 225 8.89 -17.44 9.00
CA LEU A 225 10.34 -17.46 8.92
C LEU A 225 10.94 -18.43 9.92
N PRO A 226 11.97 -19.23 9.54
CA PRO A 226 12.66 -20.11 10.47
C PRO A 226 13.29 -19.32 11.63
N GLN A 227 13.30 -19.88 12.82
CA GLN A 227 13.95 -19.26 14.00
C GLN A 227 15.46 -18.99 13.78
N SER A 228 16.12 -19.78 12.92
CA SER A 228 17.53 -19.58 12.55
C SER A 228 17.81 -18.22 11.93
N TYR A 229 16.78 -17.55 11.37
CA TYR A 229 16.91 -16.20 10.81
C TYR A 229 17.20 -15.13 11.86
N SER A 230 17.01 -15.44 13.14
CA SER A 230 17.33 -14.54 14.26
C SER A 230 18.79 -14.04 14.24
N ALA A 231 19.73 -14.89 13.82
CA ALA A 231 21.15 -14.55 13.73
C ALA A 231 21.56 -13.83 12.44
N MET A 232 20.69 -13.82 11.42
CA MET A 232 20.98 -13.21 10.12
C MET A 232 20.90 -11.69 10.18
N TYR A 233 21.51 -11.05 9.18
CA TYR A 233 21.45 -9.60 8.97
C TYR A 233 20.53 -9.26 7.79
N PRO A 234 20.00 -8.01 7.71
CA PRO A 234 19.07 -7.63 6.63
C PRO A 234 19.59 -7.86 5.22
N HIS A 235 20.90 -7.71 4.97
CA HIS A 235 21.48 -7.89 3.64
C HIS A 235 21.46 -9.35 3.16
N GLU A 236 21.31 -10.33 4.05
CA GLU A 236 21.21 -11.75 3.73
C GLU A 236 19.78 -12.19 3.39
N LEU A 237 18.79 -11.29 3.54
CA LEU A 237 17.38 -11.57 3.32
C LEU A 237 16.89 -11.04 1.97
N SER A 238 15.95 -11.76 1.34
CA SER A 238 15.17 -11.26 0.20
C SER A 238 14.25 -10.09 0.59
N GLY A 239 13.70 -9.37 -0.39
CA GLY A 239 12.75 -8.28 -0.15
C GLY A 239 11.54 -8.72 0.67
N GLY A 240 10.92 -9.84 0.30
CA GLY A 240 9.77 -10.40 1.03
C GLY A 240 10.10 -10.87 2.44
N GLN A 241 11.29 -11.45 2.65
CA GLN A 241 11.75 -11.84 3.99
C GLN A 241 11.99 -10.62 4.88
N LYS A 242 12.60 -9.54 4.34
CA LYS A 242 12.74 -8.25 5.05
C LYS A 242 11.38 -7.68 5.44
N GLN A 243 10.40 -7.76 4.54
CA GLN A 243 9.06 -7.28 4.82
C GLN A 243 8.39 -8.07 5.94
N ARG A 244 8.51 -9.40 5.95
CA ARG A 244 8.02 -10.26 7.04
C ARG A 244 8.68 -9.93 8.38
N VAL A 245 9.98 -9.65 8.40
CA VAL A 245 10.69 -9.17 9.61
C VAL A 245 10.16 -7.81 10.07
N ALA A 246 9.90 -6.87 9.15
CA ALA A 246 9.33 -5.57 9.48
C ALA A 246 7.91 -5.71 10.08
N ILE A 247 7.10 -6.63 9.56
CA ILE A 247 5.79 -6.99 10.12
C ILE A 247 5.96 -7.60 11.51
N ALA A 248 6.86 -8.59 11.70
CA ALA A 248 7.14 -9.22 12.99
C ALA A 248 7.52 -8.17 14.05
N ARG A 249 8.38 -7.21 13.68
CA ARG A 249 8.76 -6.10 14.55
C ARG A 249 7.57 -5.23 14.94
N ALA A 250 6.68 -4.92 14.01
CA ALA A 250 5.50 -4.10 14.27
C ALA A 250 4.50 -4.81 15.21
N ILE A 251 4.28 -6.12 15.03
CA ILE A 251 3.36 -6.90 15.87
C ILE A 251 3.95 -7.33 17.22
N SER A 252 5.26 -7.18 17.44
CA SER A 252 5.96 -7.65 18.64
C SER A 252 5.40 -7.10 19.95
N VAL A 253 4.85 -5.88 19.93
CA VAL A 253 4.25 -5.21 21.09
C VAL A 253 2.74 -5.46 21.21
N SER A 254 2.20 -6.38 20.41
CA SER A 254 0.76 -6.72 20.36
C SER A 254 -0.14 -5.47 20.15
N PRO A 255 0.10 -4.69 19.10
CA PRO A 255 -0.72 -3.49 18.83
C PRO A 255 -2.17 -3.87 18.53
N LYS A 256 -3.07 -2.88 18.53
CA LYS A 256 -4.44 -3.03 18.05
C LYS A 256 -4.66 -2.35 16.69
N ILE A 257 -3.79 -1.41 16.36
CA ILE A 257 -3.83 -0.67 15.10
C ILE A 257 -2.49 -0.82 14.40
N LEU A 258 -2.53 -1.17 13.11
CA LEU A 258 -1.35 -1.25 12.28
C LEU A 258 -1.53 -0.39 11.04
N VAL A 259 -0.66 0.60 10.89
CA VAL A 259 -0.56 1.41 9.68
C VAL A 259 0.38 0.69 8.71
N LEU A 260 -0.10 0.43 7.51
CA LEU A 260 0.60 -0.27 6.44
C LEU A 260 0.84 0.73 5.31
N ASP A 261 2.02 1.35 5.27
CA ASP A 261 2.36 2.36 4.27
C ASP A 261 3.05 1.69 3.08
N GLU A 262 2.29 1.40 2.03
CA GLU A 262 2.71 0.70 0.80
C GLU A 262 3.51 -0.60 1.07
N PRO A 263 2.99 -1.54 1.88
CA PRO A 263 3.79 -2.63 2.44
C PRO A 263 4.26 -3.66 1.41
N THR A 264 3.80 -3.58 0.16
CA THR A 264 4.11 -4.55 -0.90
C THR A 264 4.63 -3.93 -2.19
N SER A 265 4.79 -2.59 -2.26
CA SER A 265 5.13 -1.88 -3.49
C SER A 265 6.49 -2.25 -4.12
N ALA A 266 7.43 -2.76 -3.30
CA ALA A 266 8.77 -3.19 -3.74
C ALA A 266 8.90 -4.71 -3.98
N LEU A 267 7.76 -5.44 -3.97
CA LEU A 267 7.73 -6.90 -4.06
C LEU A 267 7.16 -7.34 -5.42
N ASP A 268 7.61 -8.49 -5.90
CA ASP A 268 6.96 -9.14 -7.03
C ASP A 268 5.58 -9.69 -6.65
N VAL A 269 4.74 -9.98 -7.65
CA VAL A 269 3.32 -10.33 -7.48
C VAL A 269 3.13 -11.57 -6.59
N LEU A 270 3.98 -12.59 -6.71
CA LEU A 270 3.88 -13.82 -5.90
C LEU A 270 4.23 -13.54 -4.43
N VAL A 271 5.32 -12.82 -4.20
CA VAL A 271 5.72 -12.44 -2.84
C VAL A 271 4.71 -11.49 -2.22
N GLN A 272 4.15 -10.55 -3.00
CA GLN A 272 3.06 -9.67 -2.58
C GLN A 272 1.85 -10.48 -2.09
N SER A 273 1.39 -11.47 -2.86
CA SER A 273 0.26 -12.34 -2.48
C SER A 273 0.52 -13.02 -1.13
N THR A 274 1.71 -13.60 -0.93
CA THR A 274 2.05 -14.27 0.34
C THR A 274 2.09 -13.32 1.54
N VAL A 275 2.52 -12.06 1.36
CA VAL A 275 2.51 -11.04 2.42
C VAL A 275 1.07 -10.60 2.74
N ILE A 276 0.21 -10.49 1.75
CA ILE A 276 -1.21 -10.15 1.95
C ILE A 276 -1.94 -11.27 2.70
N ASP A 277 -1.70 -12.54 2.36
CA ASP A 277 -2.26 -13.69 3.08
C ASP A 277 -1.78 -13.73 4.54
N LEU A 278 -0.50 -13.43 4.78
CA LEU A 278 0.04 -13.27 6.12
C LEU A 278 -0.69 -12.17 6.89
N LEU A 279 -0.88 -10.98 6.31
CA LEU A 279 -1.58 -9.88 6.95
C LEU A 279 -3.04 -10.23 7.26
N HIS A 280 -3.74 -10.96 6.37
CA HIS A 280 -5.10 -11.46 6.64
C HIS A 280 -5.14 -12.43 7.82
N ARG A 281 -4.15 -13.33 7.95
CA ARG A 281 -4.04 -14.27 9.08
C ARG A 281 -3.80 -13.52 10.37
N LEU A 282 -2.81 -12.63 10.42
CA LEU A 282 -2.47 -11.83 11.60
C LEU A 282 -3.62 -10.95 12.05
N ARG A 283 -4.38 -10.34 11.11
CA ARG A 283 -5.55 -9.56 11.47
C ARG A 283 -6.59 -10.37 12.25
N ARG A 284 -6.90 -11.59 11.78
CA ARG A 284 -7.88 -12.47 12.45
C ARG A 284 -7.38 -12.98 13.80
N GLU A 285 -6.10 -13.32 13.87
CA GLU A 285 -5.48 -13.89 15.07
C GLU A 285 -5.36 -12.86 16.21
N PHE A 286 -5.03 -11.60 15.88
CA PHE A 286 -4.76 -10.55 16.86
C PHE A 286 -5.86 -9.47 16.95
N ASP A 287 -6.96 -9.62 16.23
CA ASP A 287 -8.06 -8.63 16.14
C ASP A 287 -7.53 -7.23 15.77
N LEU A 288 -6.75 -7.16 14.68
CA LEU A 288 -6.08 -5.94 14.26
C LEU A 288 -6.99 -5.08 13.39
N THR A 289 -6.89 -3.77 13.57
CA THR A 289 -7.43 -2.75 12.68
C THR A 289 -6.29 -2.26 11.78
N TYR A 290 -6.50 -2.24 10.47
CA TYR A 290 -5.49 -1.78 9.51
C TYR A 290 -5.87 -0.43 8.90
N VAL A 291 -4.90 0.47 8.82
CA VAL A 291 -4.90 1.63 7.92
C VAL A 291 -3.94 1.30 6.78
N PHE A 292 -4.49 0.97 5.62
CA PHE A 292 -3.72 0.47 4.48
C PHE A 292 -3.57 1.54 3.41
N ILE A 293 -2.34 1.98 3.17
CA ILE A 293 -2.03 2.96 2.13
C ILE A 293 -1.42 2.23 0.95
N SER A 294 -1.98 2.42 -0.23
CA SER A 294 -1.46 1.88 -1.48
C SER A 294 -1.88 2.75 -2.67
N HIS A 295 -1.11 2.69 -3.73
CA HIS A 295 -1.50 3.18 -5.05
C HIS A 295 -2.04 2.03 -5.94
N ASP A 296 -1.93 0.78 -5.49
CA ASP A 296 -2.49 -0.39 -6.18
C ASP A 296 -3.96 -0.60 -5.76
N LEU A 297 -4.86 -0.11 -6.61
CA LEU A 297 -6.30 -0.20 -6.36
C LEU A 297 -6.83 -1.64 -6.56
N SER A 298 -6.22 -2.47 -7.41
CA SER A 298 -6.60 -3.87 -7.54
C SER A 298 -6.33 -4.64 -6.25
N LEU A 299 -5.19 -4.35 -5.61
CA LEU A 299 -4.87 -4.89 -4.31
C LEU A 299 -5.85 -4.39 -3.24
N MET A 300 -6.14 -3.08 -3.22
CA MET A 300 -7.10 -2.51 -2.26
C MET A 300 -8.49 -3.13 -2.38
N ARG A 301 -8.96 -3.38 -3.59
CA ARG A 301 -10.25 -4.01 -3.84
C ARG A 301 -10.37 -5.38 -3.18
N ASN A 302 -9.28 -6.15 -3.16
CA ASN A 302 -9.25 -7.52 -2.64
C ASN A 302 -8.84 -7.61 -1.16
N PHE A 303 -8.25 -6.55 -0.63
CA PHE A 303 -7.70 -6.54 0.73
C PHE A 303 -8.50 -5.68 1.71
N CYS A 304 -9.05 -4.54 1.27
CA CYS A 304 -9.78 -3.62 2.13
C CYS A 304 -11.27 -3.97 2.22
N ASN A 305 -11.95 -3.50 3.27
CA ASN A 305 -13.42 -3.50 3.37
C ASN A 305 -14.00 -2.10 3.18
N ARG A 306 -13.25 -1.06 3.52
CA ARG A 306 -13.62 0.35 3.30
C ARG A 306 -12.44 1.12 2.72
N VAL A 307 -12.72 2.13 1.91
CA VAL A 307 -11.70 2.95 1.24
C VAL A 307 -12.07 4.43 1.28
N ALA A 308 -11.06 5.29 1.45
CA ALA A 308 -11.12 6.71 1.17
C ALA A 308 -10.20 7.04 0.00
N VAL A 309 -10.68 7.80 -0.97
CA VAL A 309 -9.93 8.28 -2.12
C VAL A 309 -9.49 9.71 -1.87
N MET A 310 -8.18 9.94 -1.90
CA MET A 310 -7.59 11.27 -1.67
C MET A 310 -7.11 11.91 -2.97
N LEU A 311 -7.41 13.20 -3.11
CA LEU A 311 -6.94 14.06 -4.18
C LEU A 311 -6.51 15.40 -3.61
N ARG A 312 -5.26 15.81 -3.82
CA ARG A 312 -4.73 17.13 -3.41
C ARG A 312 -5.08 17.52 -1.97
N GLY A 313 -4.84 16.59 -1.06
CA GLY A 313 -5.10 16.80 0.37
C GLY A 313 -6.54 16.63 0.81
N ASN A 314 -7.50 16.48 -0.10
CA ASN A 314 -8.91 16.27 0.21
C ASN A 314 -9.30 14.80 0.11
N VAL A 315 -10.25 14.35 0.92
CA VAL A 315 -10.98 13.10 0.68
C VAL A 315 -12.14 13.41 -0.24
N VAL A 316 -12.08 12.90 -1.48
CA VAL A 316 -13.09 13.17 -2.52
C VAL A 316 -14.21 12.14 -2.54
N GLU A 317 -13.92 10.92 -2.06
CA GLU A 317 -14.90 9.86 -1.96
C GLU A 317 -14.51 8.88 -0.85
N THR A 318 -15.48 8.37 -0.08
CA THR A 318 -15.26 7.34 0.94
C THR A 318 -16.46 6.41 1.04
N GLY A 319 -16.21 5.13 1.29
CA GLY A 319 -17.27 4.15 1.39
C GLY A 319 -16.77 2.72 1.54
N THR A 320 -17.68 1.77 1.36
CA THR A 320 -17.31 0.35 1.23
C THR A 320 -16.54 0.14 -0.07
N VAL A 321 -15.69 -0.88 -0.10
CA VAL A 321 -14.96 -1.26 -1.33
C VAL A 321 -15.93 -1.46 -2.49
N ALA A 322 -17.02 -2.19 -2.30
CA ALA A 322 -18.03 -2.38 -3.35
C ALA A 322 -18.59 -1.04 -3.87
N GLY A 323 -18.95 -0.11 -2.97
CA GLY A 323 -19.46 1.22 -3.36
C GLY A 323 -18.47 2.00 -4.21
N ILE A 324 -17.19 2.06 -3.78
CA ILE A 324 -16.15 2.85 -4.46
C ILE A 324 -15.74 2.21 -5.81
N PHE A 325 -15.70 0.90 -5.92
CA PHE A 325 -15.20 0.23 -7.13
C PHE A 325 -16.29 -0.12 -8.13
N ASP A 326 -17.50 -0.49 -7.69
CA ASP A 326 -18.59 -0.90 -8.58
C ASP A 326 -19.51 0.28 -8.97
N ALA A 327 -19.61 1.31 -8.12
CA ALA A 327 -20.45 2.48 -8.34
C ALA A 327 -19.77 3.79 -7.92
N PRO A 328 -18.59 4.13 -8.48
CA PRO A 328 -17.85 5.35 -8.12
C PRO A 328 -18.66 6.59 -8.52
N THR A 329 -18.86 7.49 -7.56
CA THR A 329 -19.64 8.73 -7.76
C THR A 329 -18.76 9.91 -8.18
N HIS A 330 -17.54 9.99 -7.68
CA HIS A 330 -16.64 11.09 -7.99
C HIS A 330 -15.89 10.88 -9.31
N ALA A 331 -15.78 11.93 -10.16
CA ALA A 331 -15.12 11.85 -11.46
C ALA A 331 -13.66 11.37 -11.37
N TYR A 332 -12.91 11.82 -10.35
CA TYR A 332 -11.54 11.40 -10.13
C TYR A 332 -11.45 9.89 -9.80
N THR A 333 -12.35 9.35 -8.99
CA THR A 333 -12.38 7.90 -8.69
C THR A 333 -12.62 7.09 -9.97
N ARG A 334 -13.58 7.53 -10.82
CA ARG A 334 -13.81 6.90 -12.12
C ARG A 334 -12.58 6.98 -13.01
N ALA A 335 -11.91 8.13 -13.06
CA ALA A 335 -10.70 8.31 -13.85
C ALA A 335 -9.57 7.39 -13.39
N LEU A 336 -9.32 7.33 -12.07
CA LEU A 336 -8.32 6.41 -11.50
C LEU A 336 -8.61 4.94 -11.85
N LEU A 337 -9.84 4.48 -11.63
CA LEU A 337 -10.23 3.09 -11.90
C LEU A 337 -10.14 2.74 -13.40
N SER A 338 -10.50 3.68 -14.28
CA SER A 338 -10.41 3.48 -15.73
C SER A 338 -8.98 3.38 -16.24
N ALA A 339 -8.02 4.00 -15.54
CA ALA A 339 -6.60 4.04 -15.93
C ALA A 339 -5.80 2.80 -15.50
N ILE A 340 -6.33 1.96 -14.59
CA ILE A 340 -5.60 0.79 -14.09
C ILE A 340 -5.45 -0.26 -15.20
N PRO A 341 -4.23 -0.71 -15.51
CA PRO A 341 -4.04 -1.80 -16.44
C PRO A 341 -4.48 -3.14 -15.81
N VAL A 342 -5.36 -3.86 -16.49
CA VAL A 342 -5.91 -5.16 -16.06
C VAL A 342 -5.39 -6.31 -16.92
N VAL A 343 -5.54 -7.55 -16.43
CA VAL A 343 -4.96 -8.74 -17.07
C VAL A 343 -5.94 -9.52 -17.95
N SER A 344 -7.23 -9.15 -17.96
CA SER A 344 -8.25 -9.83 -18.78
C SER A 344 -9.14 -8.84 -19.56
N ALA A 345 -9.70 -9.31 -20.68
CA ALA A 345 -10.67 -8.53 -21.46
C ALA A 345 -12.01 -8.35 -20.71
N GLU A 346 -12.37 -9.31 -19.85
CA GLU A 346 -13.54 -9.23 -18.98
C GLU A 346 -13.42 -8.04 -18.02
N GLU A 347 -12.29 -7.91 -17.33
CA GLU A 347 -12.03 -6.80 -16.42
C GLU A 347 -12.04 -5.45 -17.15
N GLU A 348 -11.46 -5.40 -18.37
CA GLU A 348 -11.44 -4.17 -19.18
C GLU A 348 -12.86 -3.69 -19.53
N ALA A 349 -13.76 -4.65 -19.83
CA ALA A 349 -15.16 -4.34 -20.16
C ALA A 349 -15.97 -3.83 -18.96
N LEU A 350 -15.58 -4.22 -17.74
CA LEU A 350 -16.24 -3.85 -16.47
C LEU A 350 -15.77 -2.52 -15.90
N LYS A 351 -14.71 -1.94 -16.43
CA LYS A 351 -14.21 -0.63 -15.97
C LYS A 351 -15.24 0.48 -16.11
N PRO A 352 -15.20 1.49 -15.22
CA PRO A 352 -16.02 2.70 -15.38
C PRO A 352 -15.78 3.35 -16.74
N LYS A 353 -16.84 3.62 -17.48
CA LYS A 353 -16.78 4.34 -18.75
C LYS A 353 -16.64 5.82 -18.47
N ILE A 354 -15.52 6.42 -18.89
CA ILE A 354 -15.26 7.86 -18.83
C ILE A 354 -14.74 8.30 -20.20
N LYS A 355 -15.19 9.46 -20.70
CA LYS A 355 -14.65 10.01 -21.94
C LYS A 355 -13.17 10.32 -21.76
N LYS A 356 -12.35 10.04 -22.77
CA LYS A 356 -10.90 10.27 -22.70
C LYS A 356 -10.58 11.72 -22.31
N GLN A 357 -11.25 12.68 -22.93
CA GLN A 357 -11.04 14.11 -22.64
C GLN A 357 -11.37 14.44 -21.19
N GLU A 358 -12.51 13.97 -20.66
CA GLU A 358 -12.91 14.18 -19.26
C GLU A 358 -11.91 13.53 -18.29
N ARG A 359 -11.45 12.31 -18.59
CA ARG A 359 -10.43 11.63 -17.80
C ARG A 359 -9.12 12.42 -17.77
N ASP A 360 -8.64 12.83 -18.93
CA ASP A 360 -7.38 13.52 -19.08
C ASP A 360 -7.44 14.91 -18.41
N GLU A 361 -8.56 15.63 -18.49
CA GLU A 361 -8.79 16.89 -17.77
C GLU A 361 -8.79 16.69 -16.25
N VAL A 362 -9.47 15.66 -15.75
CA VAL A 362 -9.53 15.36 -14.30
C VAL A 362 -8.15 14.97 -13.77
N LEU A 363 -7.41 14.15 -14.50
CA LEU A 363 -6.07 13.70 -14.10
C LEU A 363 -5.04 14.84 -14.25
N ALA A 364 -5.06 15.62 -15.33
CA ALA A 364 -4.21 16.81 -15.49
C ALA A 364 -4.44 17.81 -14.36
N ASN A 365 -5.70 18.07 -14.05
CA ASN A 365 -6.07 18.90 -12.90
C ASN A 365 -5.66 18.26 -11.56
N SER A 366 -5.33 16.97 -11.47
CA SER A 366 -4.81 16.31 -10.29
C SER A 366 -3.29 16.50 -10.09
N THR A 367 -2.55 16.76 -11.14
CA THR A 367 -1.06 16.75 -11.15
C THR A 367 -0.43 18.12 -10.86
N VAL A 368 -1.20 19.23 -10.88
CA VAL A 368 -0.66 20.58 -10.68
C VAL A 368 -0.59 20.93 -9.21
N LEU A 369 0.51 20.57 -8.55
CA LEU A 369 1.13 21.23 -7.41
C LEU A 369 2.65 21.00 -7.51
N GLU A 370 3.28 21.52 -8.56
CA GLU A 370 4.71 21.81 -8.52
C GLU A 370 4.90 23.19 -7.88
N VAL A 371 5.68 23.21 -6.79
CA VAL A 371 6.24 24.42 -6.21
C VAL A 371 7.70 24.49 -6.62
#